data_b0c07a79c11772fba703b7993f5b8f56
#
_entry.id   b0c07a79c11772fba703b7993f5b8f56
#
_cell.length_a   1.000
_cell.length_b   1.000
_cell.length_c   1.000
_cell.angle_alpha   90.00
_cell.angle_beta   90.00
_cell.angle_gamma   90.00
#
_symmetry.space_group_name_H-M   'P 1'
#
loop_
_entity.id
_entity.type
_entity.pdbx_description
1 polymer ?
#
loop_
_entity_poly.entity_id
_entity_poly.type
_entity_poly.pdbx_seq_one_letter_code
_entity_poly.pdbx_strand_id
1 'polypeptide(L)'
;MTPFMFFTGKGGVGKTSTASALAITLADQGKKVLIVSTDPASNLQDVFKTELTNNISAVPDVYGLYACNLDPEEAARAYRERTIGPYRGKLPESVVQTMEEQLSGACTVEIAAFDEFTNLLANPEIHEAYDHIIFDTAPTGHTLRLLQLPAAWTDFLNESTHGASCLGPLSGLSAKKDLYAKSLAALSDGEKTTLILVSRPEASALAEADRASKELGETGIKSQIVLINGILQNELEGDTISEAFYRKQQKALSAMPAKLAELSLYAVPLIAGSLTGPQSLRKLFTKNQSESGIAQEKDRIEIPSLQAVLDDLHESNKNVIFTMGKGGVGKTTAASAIAVGLAEKGKRVHLTTTDPASHLTHIFGDEHSFGNLTISSIDPKDEVEKYRKEVLGRVSAKLDEEAIAYIKEDLESPCTEEIAVFRAFAEVVASAKEEVVVIDTAPTGHTLLLLDAAHSYHKELERSTGEVPESVKELLPKLRNNKETEVVIVTLPEATPVFEAARLQEDLKRADISPKWWVINQSFYAADTEDPILRGKAAYEKEWILKVKNELAKDLAVIPWLEDEQIGYSELLKIYKKKG
;
A
#
# COMPACT_ATOMS: atom_id res chain seq x y z
N MET A 1 9.43 -23.25 -16.00
CA MET A 1 8.54 -22.21 -15.46
C MET A 1 7.12 -22.55 -15.82
N THR A 2 6.17 -22.34 -14.92
CA THR A 2 4.75 -22.63 -15.14
C THR A 2 4.09 -21.60 -16.06
N PRO A 3 2.97 -21.93 -16.68
CA PRO A 3 2.19 -20.98 -17.50
C PRO A 3 1.77 -19.73 -16.72
N PHE A 4 1.36 -19.87 -15.45
CA PHE A 4 0.95 -18.77 -14.59
C PHE A 4 1.96 -18.53 -13.48
N MET A 5 2.34 -17.27 -13.30
CA MET A 5 3.27 -16.86 -12.26
C MET A 5 2.71 -15.64 -11.53
N PHE A 6 2.57 -15.73 -10.21
CA PHE A 6 2.03 -14.68 -9.35
C PHE A 6 3.11 -14.08 -8.49
N PHE A 7 3.38 -12.80 -8.65
CA PHE A 7 4.31 -12.06 -7.81
C PHE A 7 3.57 -11.39 -6.67
N THR A 8 3.84 -11.80 -5.43
CA THR A 8 3.23 -11.22 -4.23
C THR A 8 4.29 -10.86 -3.20
N GLY A 9 3.95 -10.03 -2.24
CA GLY A 9 4.84 -9.59 -1.16
C GLY A 9 4.48 -8.19 -0.67
N LYS A 10 5.14 -7.74 0.39
CA LYS A 10 4.97 -6.42 1.01
C LYS A 10 5.16 -5.29 0.00
N GLY A 11 4.54 -4.12 0.25
CA GLY A 11 4.80 -2.93 -0.55
C GLY A 11 6.29 -2.54 -0.55
N GLY A 12 6.83 -2.16 -1.72
CA GLY A 12 8.22 -1.68 -1.83
C GLY A 12 9.32 -2.75 -1.92
N VAL A 13 8.98 -4.04 -1.92
CA VAL A 13 9.99 -5.13 -2.03
C VAL A 13 10.51 -5.34 -3.45
N GLY A 14 9.92 -4.69 -4.47
CA GLY A 14 10.33 -4.79 -5.86
C GLY A 14 9.58 -5.83 -6.68
N LYS A 15 8.31 -6.13 -6.35
CA LYS A 15 7.44 -7.05 -7.12
C LYS A 15 7.40 -6.68 -8.60
N THR A 16 6.95 -5.48 -8.90
CA THR A 16 6.80 -4.98 -10.28
C THR A 16 8.11 -5.06 -11.06
N SER A 17 9.23 -4.65 -10.46
CA SER A 17 10.53 -4.67 -11.13
C SER A 17 11.01 -6.10 -11.41
N THR A 18 10.84 -7.02 -10.46
CA THR A 18 11.27 -8.42 -10.63
C THR A 18 10.33 -9.19 -11.57
N ALA A 19 9.02 -8.94 -11.52
CA ALA A 19 8.04 -9.49 -12.45
C ALA A 19 8.33 -9.02 -13.90
N SER A 20 8.56 -7.72 -14.08
CA SER A 20 8.87 -7.13 -15.38
C SER A 20 10.21 -7.64 -15.93
N ALA A 21 11.23 -7.77 -15.09
CA ALA A 21 12.52 -8.32 -15.51
C ALA A 21 12.40 -9.79 -15.93
N LEU A 22 11.60 -10.60 -15.22
CA LEU A 22 11.33 -11.98 -15.60
C LEU A 22 10.55 -12.04 -16.92
N ALA A 23 9.53 -11.19 -17.09
CA ALA A 23 8.75 -11.11 -18.33
C ALA A 23 9.62 -10.78 -19.53
N ILE A 24 10.51 -9.80 -19.42
CA ILE A 24 11.47 -9.45 -20.47
C ILE A 24 12.43 -10.61 -20.75
N THR A 25 12.95 -11.25 -19.70
CA THR A 25 13.90 -12.37 -19.85
C THR A 25 13.26 -13.53 -20.63
N LEU A 26 12.01 -13.86 -20.34
CA LEU A 26 11.28 -14.91 -21.06
C LEU A 26 10.97 -14.50 -22.51
N ALA A 27 10.60 -13.25 -22.73
CA ALA A 27 10.36 -12.71 -24.08
C ALA A 27 11.65 -12.71 -24.91
N ASP A 28 12.79 -12.31 -24.34
CA ASP A 28 14.11 -12.38 -24.99
C ASP A 28 14.55 -13.83 -25.30
N GLN A 29 13.99 -14.84 -24.62
CA GLN A 29 14.15 -16.26 -24.94
C GLN A 29 13.17 -16.77 -26.01
N GLY A 30 12.42 -15.87 -26.64
CA GLY A 30 11.47 -16.19 -27.73
C GLY A 30 10.09 -16.65 -27.26
N LYS A 31 9.76 -16.49 -25.98
CA LYS A 31 8.43 -16.77 -25.43
C LYS A 31 7.46 -15.63 -25.67
N LYS A 32 6.19 -15.94 -25.87
CA LYS A 32 5.12 -14.95 -25.82
C LYS A 32 4.65 -14.79 -24.38
N VAL A 33 4.84 -13.61 -23.82
CA VAL A 33 4.58 -13.32 -22.41
C VAL A 33 3.55 -12.21 -22.29
N LEU A 34 2.57 -12.42 -21.41
CA LEU A 34 1.65 -11.38 -20.97
C LEU A 34 1.96 -11.05 -19.52
N ILE A 35 2.23 -9.79 -19.22
CA ILE A 35 2.31 -9.29 -17.83
C ILE A 35 1.07 -8.46 -17.52
N VAL A 36 0.44 -8.76 -16.40
CA VAL A 36 -0.83 -8.15 -15.95
C VAL A 36 -0.60 -7.55 -14.57
N SER A 37 -0.86 -6.26 -14.43
CA SER A 37 -0.94 -5.68 -13.09
C SER A 37 -2.37 -5.73 -12.56
N THR A 38 -2.52 -6.22 -11.35
CA THR A 38 -3.78 -6.18 -10.58
C THR A 38 -3.71 -5.17 -9.43
N ASP A 39 -2.66 -4.36 -9.37
CA ASP A 39 -2.52 -3.28 -8.40
C ASP A 39 -3.18 -2.01 -8.95
N PRO A 40 -4.23 -1.47 -8.30
CA PRO A 40 -4.87 -0.22 -8.73
C PRO A 40 -3.90 0.96 -8.79
N ALA A 41 -2.85 0.93 -7.96
CA ALA A 41 -1.73 1.87 -7.99
C ALA A 41 -0.59 1.38 -8.88
N SER A 42 -0.92 0.68 -9.98
CA SER A 42 0.05 0.04 -10.84
C SER A 42 1.16 0.98 -11.31
N ASN A 43 2.39 0.52 -11.12
CA ASN A 43 3.60 1.20 -11.60
C ASN A 43 4.18 0.52 -12.86
N LEU A 44 3.44 -0.41 -13.45
CA LEU A 44 3.90 -1.16 -14.62
C LEU A 44 4.15 -0.22 -15.82
N GLN A 45 3.27 0.78 -15.99
CA GLN A 45 3.44 1.82 -17.02
C GLN A 45 4.71 2.67 -16.77
N ASP A 46 5.06 2.96 -15.51
CA ASP A 46 6.26 3.72 -15.15
C ASP A 46 7.52 2.88 -15.40
N VAL A 47 7.44 1.58 -15.11
CA VAL A 47 8.54 0.61 -15.32
C VAL A 47 8.83 0.40 -16.80
N PHE A 48 7.81 0.31 -17.65
CA PHE A 48 7.96 0.16 -19.11
C PHE A 48 8.02 1.49 -19.86
N LYS A 49 7.74 2.62 -19.19
CA LYS A 49 7.65 3.95 -19.81
C LYS A 49 6.63 4.00 -20.96
N THR A 50 5.48 3.34 -20.76
CA THR A 50 4.40 3.27 -21.74
C THR A 50 3.05 3.32 -21.05
N GLU A 51 2.06 3.96 -21.67
CA GLU A 51 0.69 3.94 -21.16
C GLU A 51 0.09 2.54 -21.28
N LEU A 52 -0.54 2.08 -20.22
CA LEU A 52 -1.22 0.80 -20.14
C LEU A 52 -2.67 1.02 -19.73
N THR A 53 -3.55 0.25 -20.33
CA THR A 53 -4.99 0.21 -20.05
C THR A 53 -5.43 -1.22 -19.75
N ASN A 54 -6.73 -1.45 -19.57
CA ASN A 54 -7.29 -2.80 -19.46
C ASN A 54 -7.14 -3.62 -20.75
N ASN A 55 -6.82 -2.96 -21.88
CA ASN A 55 -6.57 -3.65 -23.13
C ASN A 55 -5.12 -4.13 -23.22
N ILE A 56 -4.94 -5.38 -23.63
CA ILE A 56 -3.62 -5.96 -23.84
C ILE A 56 -2.91 -5.22 -24.99
N SER A 57 -1.73 -4.70 -24.74
CA SER A 57 -0.90 -3.99 -25.70
C SER A 57 0.54 -4.52 -25.72
N ALA A 58 1.21 -4.43 -26.87
CA ALA A 58 2.61 -4.81 -26.97
C ALA A 58 3.50 -3.81 -26.23
N VAL A 59 4.50 -4.29 -25.49
CA VAL A 59 5.49 -3.45 -24.82
C VAL A 59 6.52 -2.99 -25.84
N PRO A 60 6.75 -1.67 -26.00
CA PRO A 60 7.77 -1.16 -26.90
C PRO A 60 9.17 -1.74 -26.61
N ASP A 61 9.96 -1.96 -27.64
CA ASP A 61 11.35 -2.45 -27.58
C ASP A 61 11.55 -3.85 -26.96
N VAL A 62 10.45 -4.62 -26.73
CA VAL A 62 10.52 -6.00 -26.25
C VAL A 62 9.60 -6.89 -27.11
N TYR A 63 10.18 -7.58 -28.09
CA TYR A 63 9.41 -8.48 -28.96
C TYR A 63 8.84 -9.66 -28.15
N GLY A 64 7.57 -9.96 -28.35
CA GLY A 64 6.89 -11.07 -27.66
C GLY A 64 6.37 -10.73 -26.26
N LEU A 65 6.60 -9.52 -25.75
CA LEU A 65 6.05 -9.06 -24.48
C LEU A 65 4.81 -8.18 -24.69
N TYR A 66 3.77 -8.51 -23.94
CA TYR A 66 2.50 -7.78 -23.89
C TYR A 66 2.19 -7.42 -22.46
N ALA A 67 1.49 -6.29 -22.25
CA ALA A 67 1.13 -5.82 -20.92
C ALA A 67 -0.29 -5.23 -20.88
N CYS A 68 -0.94 -5.32 -19.73
CA CYS A 68 -2.16 -4.60 -19.41
C CYS A 68 -2.25 -4.31 -17.91
N ASN A 69 -3.05 -3.29 -17.57
CA ASN A 69 -3.46 -3.00 -16.19
C ASN A 69 -4.91 -3.44 -16.03
N LEU A 70 -5.21 -4.19 -14.97
CA LEU A 70 -6.59 -4.42 -14.55
C LEU A 70 -7.01 -3.27 -13.62
N ASP A 71 -7.64 -2.25 -14.19
CA ASP A 71 -8.26 -1.17 -13.42
C ASP A 71 -9.65 -1.63 -12.96
N PRO A 72 -9.87 -1.79 -11.63
CA PRO A 72 -11.14 -2.28 -11.10
C PRO A 72 -12.33 -1.36 -11.42
N GLU A 73 -12.11 -0.05 -11.46
CA GLU A 73 -13.17 0.93 -11.77
C GLU A 73 -13.59 0.86 -13.24
N GLU A 74 -12.61 0.72 -14.14
CA GLU A 74 -12.89 0.53 -15.56
C GLU A 74 -13.58 -0.82 -15.80
N ALA A 75 -13.12 -1.89 -15.15
CA ALA A 75 -13.76 -3.19 -15.19
C ALA A 75 -15.23 -3.12 -14.68
N ALA A 76 -15.47 -2.41 -13.58
CA ALA A 76 -16.82 -2.21 -13.05
C ALA A 76 -17.72 -1.42 -14.01
N ARG A 77 -17.17 -0.42 -14.69
CA ARG A 77 -17.89 0.37 -15.70
C ARG A 77 -18.28 -0.51 -16.88
N ALA A 78 -17.34 -1.30 -17.39
CA ALA A 78 -17.60 -2.26 -18.48
C ALA A 78 -18.60 -3.35 -18.04
N TYR A 79 -18.50 -3.84 -16.80
CA TYR A 79 -19.44 -4.82 -16.25
C TYR A 79 -20.87 -4.24 -16.15
N ARG A 80 -21.04 -3.02 -15.65
CA ARG A 80 -22.33 -2.32 -15.59
C ARG A 80 -22.93 -2.16 -16.98
N GLU A 81 -22.15 -1.71 -17.95
CA GLU A 81 -22.64 -1.51 -19.31
C GLU A 81 -23.03 -2.83 -19.98
N ARG A 82 -22.27 -3.90 -19.80
CA ARG A 82 -22.65 -5.26 -20.26
C ARG A 82 -23.96 -5.75 -19.64
N THR A 83 -24.19 -5.44 -18.36
CA THR A 83 -25.35 -5.91 -17.60
C THR A 83 -26.59 -5.07 -17.87
N ILE A 84 -26.47 -3.75 -17.93
CA ILE A 84 -27.60 -2.80 -18.01
C ILE A 84 -27.84 -2.38 -19.47
N GLY A 85 -26.80 -2.27 -20.29
CA GLY A 85 -26.89 -1.79 -21.68
C GLY A 85 -27.98 -2.44 -22.52
N PRO A 86 -28.17 -3.79 -22.48
CA PRO A 86 -29.23 -4.47 -23.21
C PRO A 86 -30.65 -4.05 -22.82
N TYR A 87 -30.84 -3.47 -21.63
CA TYR A 87 -32.13 -3.05 -21.10
C TYR A 87 -32.42 -1.57 -21.28
N ARG A 88 -31.40 -0.75 -21.60
CA ARG A 88 -31.58 0.69 -21.91
C ARG A 88 -32.52 0.87 -23.11
N GLY A 89 -33.51 1.71 -22.94
CA GLY A 89 -34.55 1.94 -23.95
C GLY A 89 -35.59 0.84 -24.09
N LYS A 90 -35.47 -0.30 -23.35
CA LYS A 90 -36.47 -1.37 -23.31
C LYS A 90 -37.27 -1.39 -22.02
N LEU A 91 -36.67 -0.97 -20.91
CA LEU A 91 -37.31 -0.84 -19.60
C LEU A 91 -37.54 0.65 -19.24
N PRO A 92 -38.50 0.93 -18.35
CA PRO A 92 -38.68 2.29 -17.82
C PRO A 92 -37.39 2.83 -17.20
N GLU A 93 -37.14 4.12 -17.36
CA GLU A 93 -35.91 4.76 -16.89
C GLU A 93 -35.68 4.62 -15.38
N SER A 94 -36.76 4.64 -14.58
CA SER A 94 -36.71 4.40 -13.14
C SER A 94 -36.19 3.00 -12.78
N VAL A 95 -36.51 1.98 -13.59
CA VAL A 95 -36.03 0.62 -13.37
C VAL A 95 -34.54 0.53 -13.71
N VAL A 96 -34.11 1.17 -14.81
CA VAL A 96 -32.71 1.25 -15.21
C VAL A 96 -31.88 1.96 -14.15
N GLN A 97 -32.37 3.09 -13.62
CA GLN A 97 -31.72 3.80 -12.51
C GLN A 97 -31.56 2.93 -11.25
N THR A 98 -32.60 2.19 -10.87
CA THR A 98 -32.51 1.26 -9.73
C THR A 98 -31.45 0.18 -9.96
N MET A 99 -31.34 -0.37 -11.18
CA MET A 99 -30.28 -1.31 -11.54
C MET A 99 -28.88 -0.67 -11.48
N GLU A 100 -28.74 0.58 -11.94
CA GLU A 100 -27.50 1.34 -11.84
C GLU A 100 -27.08 1.58 -10.38
N GLU A 101 -28.01 1.96 -9.52
CA GLU A 101 -27.77 2.15 -8.10
C GLU A 101 -27.34 0.84 -7.42
N GLN A 102 -28.02 -0.28 -7.73
CA GLN A 102 -27.63 -1.60 -7.20
C GLN A 102 -26.23 -2.03 -7.62
N LEU A 103 -25.83 -1.69 -8.85
CA LEU A 103 -24.51 -2.02 -9.39
C LEU A 103 -23.46 -0.89 -9.16
N SER A 104 -23.73 0.11 -8.34
CA SER A 104 -22.81 1.19 -8.02
C SER A 104 -21.92 0.90 -6.79
N GLY A 105 -22.22 -0.14 -6.03
CA GLY A 105 -21.51 -0.48 -4.80
C GLY A 105 -20.11 -1.07 -5.00
N ALA A 106 -19.30 -1.04 -3.95
CA ALA A 106 -17.93 -1.57 -3.93
C ALA A 106 -17.89 -3.07 -4.32
N CYS A 107 -18.91 -3.85 -3.97
CA CYS A 107 -19.04 -5.26 -4.38
C CYS A 107 -19.00 -5.44 -5.91
N THR A 108 -19.59 -4.52 -6.68
CA THR A 108 -19.57 -4.60 -8.16
C THR A 108 -18.17 -4.39 -8.71
N VAL A 109 -17.38 -3.51 -8.10
CA VAL A 109 -15.99 -3.26 -8.46
C VAL A 109 -15.15 -4.52 -8.22
N GLU A 110 -15.32 -5.16 -7.07
CA GLU A 110 -14.62 -6.41 -6.73
C GLU A 110 -15.00 -7.57 -7.68
N ILE A 111 -16.29 -7.73 -7.98
CA ILE A 111 -16.78 -8.78 -8.89
C ILE A 111 -16.27 -8.55 -10.32
N ALA A 112 -16.28 -7.32 -10.79
CA ALA A 112 -15.83 -7.00 -12.15
C ALA A 112 -14.33 -7.26 -12.32
N ALA A 113 -13.51 -6.84 -11.34
CA ALA A 113 -12.08 -7.13 -11.33
C ALA A 113 -11.81 -8.64 -11.27
N PHE A 114 -12.60 -9.36 -10.48
CA PHE A 114 -12.52 -10.81 -10.37
C PHE A 114 -12.92 -11.54 -11.65
N ASP A 115 -13.93 -11.06 -12.36
CA ASP A 115 -14.33 -11.60 -13.68
C ASP A 115 -13.20 -11.49 -14.71
N GLU A 116 -12.56 -10.33 -14.82
CA GLU A 116 -11.43 -10.14 -15.73
C GLU A 116 -10.24 -11.03 -15.34
N PHE A 117 -9.96 -11.14 -14.05
CA PHE A 117 -8.92 -12.02 -13.53
C PHE A 117 -9.18 -13.50 -13.85
N THR A 118 -10.41 -14.00 -13.61
CA THR A 118 -10.78 -15.38 -13.90
C THR A 118 -10.79 -15.69 -15.39
N ASN A 119 -11.13 -14.71 -16.23
CA ASN A 119 -11.05 -14.83 -17.68
C ASN A 119 -9.60 -15.07 -18.12
N LEU A 120 -8.63 -14.36 -17.57
CA LEU A 120 -7.20 -14.58 -17.87
C LEU A 120 -6.71 -15.99 -17.46
N LEU A 121 -7.29 -16.58 -16.41
CA LEU A 121 -6.90 -17.90 -15.89
C LEU A 121 -7.61 -19.08 -16.57
N ALA A 122 -8.77 -18.87 -17.17
CA ALA A 122 -9.61 -19.96 -17.64
C ALA A 122 -9.97 -19.90 -19.13
N ASN A 123 -9.64 -18.79 -19.82
CA ASN A 123 -9.95 -18.63 -21.24
C ASN A 123 -8.93 -19.36 -22.13
N PRO A 124 -9.33 -20.40 -22.89
CA PRO A 124 -8.42 -21.15 -23.75
C PRO A 124 -7.72 -20.29 -24.81
N GLU A 125 -8.40 -19.28 -25.36
CA GLU A 125 -7.83 -18.41 -26.40
C GLU A 125 -6.62 -17.62 -25.90
N ILE A 126 -6.67 -17.20 -24.63
CA ILE A 126 -5.56 -16.50 -23.98
C ILE A 126 -4.40 -17.48 -23.73
N HIS A 127 -4.69 -18.70 -23.28
CA HIS A 127 -3.67 -19.72 -23.04
C HIS A 127 -2.97 -20.19 -24.32
N GLU A 128 -3.66 -20.19 -25.46
CA GLU A 128 -3.07 -20.50 -26.77
C GLU A 128 -2.23 -19.32 -27.29
N ALA A 129 -2.58 -18.10 -26.91
CA ALA A 129 -1.89 -16.88 -27.37
C ALA A 129 -0.57 -16.63 -26.65
N TYR A 130 -0.41 -17.05 -25.37
CA TYR A 130 0.74 -16.75 -24.52
C TYR A 130 1.32 -18.00 -23.88
N ASP A 131 2.66 -18.14 -23.93
CA ASP A 131 3.39 -19.21 -23.23
C ASP A 131 3.35 -19.02 -21.71
N HIS A 132 3.40 -17.74 -21.27
CA HIS A 132 3.39 -17.37 -19.85
C HIS A 132 2.53 -16.15 -19.60
N ILE A 133 1.79 -16.17 -18.49
CA ILE A 133 1.06 -15.02 -17.95
C ILE A 133 1.60 -14.73 -16.56
N ILE A 134 2.12 -13.52 -16.39
CA ILE A 134 2.73 -13.05 -15.14
C ILE A 134 1.81 -12.03 -14.50
N PHE A 135 1.40 -12.28 -13.26
CA PHE A 135 0.57 -11.37 -12.49
C PHE A 135 1.44 -10.60 -11.49
N ASP A 136 1.58 -9.29 -11.72
CA ASP A 136 2.12 -8.35 -10.75
C ASP A 136 0.98 -7.88 -9.86
N THR A 137 0.99 -8.33 -8.60
CA THR A 137 -0.16 -8.17 -7.74
C THR A 137 0.01 -7.01 -6.75
N ALA A 138 -1.11 -6.46 -6.30
CA ALA A 138 -1.17 -5.54 -5.18
C ALA A 138 -0.48 -6.12 -3.91
N PRO A 139 -0.13 -5.31 -2.90
CA PRO A 139 0.39 -5.81 -1.62
C PRO A 139 -0.52 -6.87 -1.00
N THR A 140 0.07 -7.82 -0.29
CA THR A 140 -0.47 -9.13 0.13
C THR A 140 -1.96 -9.24 0.46
N GLY A 141 -2.57 -8.26 1.14
CA GLY A 141 -3.97 -8.31 1.54
C GLY A 141 -4.97 -8.35 0.36
N HIS A 142 -4.80 -7.51 -0.64
CA HIS A 142 -5.66 -7.51 -1.84
C HIS A 142 -5.45 -8.73 -2.73
N THR A 143 -4.20 -9.17 -2.87
CA THR A 143 -3.87 -10.38 -3.62
C THR A 143 -4.50 -11.61 -2.99
N LEU A 144 -4.40 -11.72 -1.66
CA LEU A 144 -4.99 -12.80 -0.89
C LEU A 144 -6.49 -12.87 -1.16
N ARG A 145 -7.17 -11.73 -1.08
CA ARG A 145 -8.61 -11.62 -1.32
C ARG A 145 -8.97 -12.05 -2.75
N LEU A 146 -8.26 -11.55 -3.77
CA LEU A 146 -8.46 -11.94 -5.16
C LEU A 146 -8.26 -13.45 -5.39
N LEU A 147 -7.23 -14.05 -4.80
CA LEU A 147 -6.94 -15.47 -4.96
C LEU A 147 -7.85 -16.40 -4.13
N GLN A 148 -8.49 -15.90 -3.08
CA GLN A 148 -9.48 -16.61 -2.27
C GLN A 148 -10.90 -16.54 -2.86
N LEU A 149 -11.21 -15.49 -3.64
CA LEU A 149 -12.55 -15.27 -4.19
C LEU A 149 -13.09 -16.46 -5.01
N PRO A 150 -12.29 -17.17 -5.87
CA PRO A 150 -12.81 -18.34 -6.61
C PRO A 150 -13.39 -19.42 -5.72
N ALA A 151 -12.73 -19.73 -4.61
CA ALA A 151 -13.22 -20.72 -3.63
C ALA A 151 -14.47 -20.20 -2.91
N ALA A 152 -14.41 -18.98 -2.37
CA ALA A 152 -15.53 -18.38 -1.65
C ALA A 152 -16.79 -18.24 -2.51
N TRP A 153 -16.64 -17.83 -3.78
CA TRP A 153 -17.77 -17.75 -4.70
C TRP A 153 -18.33 -19.11 -5.12
N THR A 154 -17.46 -20.11 -5.28
CA THR A 154 -17.90 -21.48 -5.59
C THR A 154 -18.74 -22.04 -4.44
N ASP A 155 -18.29 -21.85 -3.20
CA ASP A 155 -19.01 -22.29 -2.00
C ASP A 155 -20.33 -21.53 -1.83
N PHE A 156 -20.31 -20.21 -1.96
CA PHE A 156 -21.52 -19.37 -1.89
C PHE A 156 -22.58 -19.77 -2.94
N LEU A 157 -22.16 -19.98 -4.20
CA LEU A 157 -23.07 -20.40 -5.27
C LEU A 157 -23.61 -21.82 -5.07
N ASN A 158 -22.93 -22.68 -4.31
CA ASN A 158 -23.41 -24.02 -3.96
C ASN A 158 -24.43 -23.99 -2.81
N GLU A 159 -24.30 -23.05 -1.87
CA GLU A 159 -25.10 -22.96 -0.65
C GLU A 159 -26.31 -22.02 -0.78
N SER A 160 -26.21 -21.02 -1.67
CA SER A 160 -27.24 -19.97 -1.80
C SER A 160 -28.51 -20.48 -2.48
N THR A 161 -29.60 -20.48 -1.75
CA THR A 161 -30.96 -20.82 -2.25
C THR A 161 -31.82 -19.59 -2.56
N HIS A 162 -31.45 -18.40 -2.14
CA HIS A 162 -32.31 -17.20 -2.18
C HIS A 162 -31.64 -15.93 -2.73
N GLY A 163 -30.51 -15.98 -3.39
CA GLY A 163 -29.91 -14.85 -4.09
C GLY A 163 -29.63 -13.57 -3.26
N ALA A 164 -28.40 -13.07 -3.28
CA ALA A 164 -28.06 -11.79 -2.66
C ALA A 164 -28.58 -10.62 -3.51
N SER A 165 -29.32 -9.71 -2.91
CA SER A 165 -29.92 -8.54 -3.57
C SER A 165 -28.92 -7.52 -4.14
N CYS A 166 -27.68 -7.54 -3.67
CA CYS A 166 -26.60 -6.64 -4.12
C CYS A 166 -25.86 -7.09 -5.38
N LEU A 167 -26.17 -8.25 -5.95
CA LEU A 167 -25.41 -8.88 -7.05
C LEU A 167 -26.09 -8.81 -8.43
N GLY A 168 -27.24 -8.15 -8.53
CA GLY A 168 -28.03 -8.15 -9.77
C GLY A 168 -28.67 -9.53 -10.05
N PRO A 169 -29.22 -9.76 -11.25
CA PRO A 169 -29.85 -11.03 -11.59
C PRO A 169 -28.84 -12.19 -11.53
N LEU A 170 -29.04 -13.12 -10.61
CA LEU A 170 -28.21 -14.32 -10.38
C LEU A 170 -27.95 -15.18 -11.62
N SER A 171 -28.75 -15.02 -12.66
CA SER A 171 -28.59 -15.74 -13.94
C SER A 171 -27.21 -15.54 -14.59
N GLY A 172 -26.57 -14.39 -14.38
CA GLY A 172 -25.22 -14.10 -14.89
C GLY A 172 -24.09 -14.81 -14.13
N LEU A 173 -24.22 -14.95 -12.80
CA LEU A 173 -23.23 -15.61 -11.93
C LEU A 173 -23.27 -17.13 -12.04
N SER A 174 -24.47 -17.70 -12.17
CA SER A 174 -24.64 -19.13 -12.37
C SER A 174 -23.99 -19.65 -13.67
N ALA A 175 -24.00 -18.82 -14.74
CA ALA A 175 -23.32 -19.14 -16.00
C ALA A 175 -21.78 -19.12 -15.90
N LYS A 176 -21.20 -18.48 -14.86
CA LYS A 176 -19.76 -18.36 -14.64
C LYS A 176 -19.18 -19.39 -13.66
N LYS A 177 -20.02 -20.23 -13.06
CA LYS A 177 -19.60 -21.25 -12.10
C LYS A 177 -18.50 -22.16 -12.66
N ASP A 178 -18.62 -22.58 -13.91
CA ASP A 178 -17.60 -23.41 -14.57
C ASP A 178 -16.29 -22.65 -14.79
N LEU A 179 -16.35 -21.34 -15.05
CA LEU A 179 -15.18 -20.49 -15.20
C LEU A 179 -14.42 -20.37 -13.86
N TYR A 180 -15.13 -20.13 -12.76
CA TYR A 180 -14.56 -20.02 -11.43
C TYR A 180 -13.94 -21.34 -10.96
N ALA A 181 -14.62 -22.47 -11.21
CA ALA A 181 -14.08 -23.79 -10.89
C ALA A 181 -12.81 -24.11 -11.68
N LYS A 182 -12.76 -23.75 -12.99
CA LYS A 182 -11.53 -23.89 -13.81
C LYS A 182 -10.39 -23.01 -13.32
N SER A 183 -10.68 -21.77 -12.91
CA SER A 183 -9.69 -20.84 -12.36
C SER A 183 -9.10 -21.38 -11.06
N LEU A 184 -9.94 -21.88 -10.16
CA LEU A 184 -9.49 -22.51 -8.90
C LEU A 184 -8.63 -23.74 -9.16
N ALA A 185 -9.03 -24.60 -10.12
CA ALA A 185 -8.25 -25.76 -10.52
C ALA A 185 -6.88 -25.35 -11.12
N ALA A 186 -6.83 -24.28 -11.92
CA ALA A 186 -5.58 -23.77 -12.45
C ALA A 186 -4.65 -23.22 -11.36
N LEU A 187 -5.19 -22.48 -10.39
CA LEU A 187 -4.44 -21.92 -9.26
C LEU A 187 -3.86 -23.01 -8.35
N SER A 188 -4.60 -24.09 -8.12
CA SER A 188 -4.19 -25.18 -7.24
C SER A 188 -3.27 -26.21 -7.92
N ASP A 189 -3.14 -26.15 -9.24
CA ASP A 189 -2.30 -27.05 -10.04
C ASP A 189 -0.85 -26.54 -10.06
N GLY A 190 0.03 -27.20 -9.33
CA GLY A 190 1.45 -26.82 -9.23
C GLY A 190 2.24 -26.94 -10.55
N GLU A 191 1.71 -27.65 -11.56
CA GLU A 191 2.30 -27.69 -12.91
C GLU A 191 1.88 -26.47 -13.76
N LYS A 192 0.81 -25.80 -13.37
CA LYS A 192 0.28 -24.61 -14.07
C LYS A 192 0.62 -23.31 -13.37
N THR A 193 0.64 -23.28 -12.05
CA THR A 193 0.77 -22.07 -11.27
C THR A 193 1.96 -22.11 -10.33
N THR A 194 2.76 -21.05 -10.31
CA THR A 194 3.80 -20.80 -9.32
C THR A 194 3.57 -19.46 -8.64
N LEU A 195 3.55 -19.46 -7.32
CA LEU A 195 3.56 -18.27 -6.49
C LEU A 195 4.99 -17.85 -6.18
N ILE A 196 5.34 -16.60 -6.51
CA ILE A 196 6.65 -16.01 -6.27
C ILE A 196 6.51 -14.98 -5.15
N LEU A 197 6.99 -15.37 -3.97
CA LEU A 197 7.00 -14.52 -2.78
C LEU A 197 8.22 -13.61 -2.84
N VAL A 198 7.99 -12.35 -3.22
CA VAL A 198 9.07 -11.35 -3.28
C VAL A 198 9.25 -10.71 -1.92
N SER A 199 10.47 -10.73 -1.43
CA SER A 199 10.84 -10.10 -0.17
C SER A 199 12.16 -9.32 -0.31
N ARG A 200 12.42 -8.43 0.64
CA ARG A 200 13.76 -7.88 0.89
C ARG A 200 14.41 -8.61 2.06
N PRO A 201 15.73 -8.56 2.21
CA PRO A 201 16.43 -9.11 3.37
C PRO A 201 16.21 -8.22 4.61
N GLU A 202 14.95 -8.08 5.02
CA GLU A 202 14.44 -7.29 6.14
C GLU A 202 13.45 -8.12 6.95
N ALA A 203 13.55 -8.09 8.28
CA ALA A 203 12.74 -8.93 9.17
C ALA A 203 11.22 -8.77 8.92
N SER A 204 10.74 -7.53 8.76
CA SER A 204 9.32 -7.26 8.53
C SER A 204 8.83 -7.74 7.17
N ALA A 205 9.67 -7.67 6.12
CA ALA A 205 9.31 -8.15 4.79
C ALA A 205 9.30 -9.69 4.74
N LEU A 206 10.23 -10.34 5.43
CA LEU A 206 10.28 -11.80 5.54
C LEU A 206 9.10 -12.35 6.35
N ALA A 207 8.72 -11.70 7.46
CA ALA A 207 7.55 -12.08 8.25
C ALA A 207 6.25 -11.97 7.45
N GLU A 208 6.10 -10.91 6.65
CA GLU A 208 4.94 -10.73 5.77
C GLU A 208 4.89 -11.78 4.66
N ALA A 209 6.04 -12.12 4.07
CA ALA A 209 6.13 -13.20 3.08
C ALA A 209 5.77 -14.58 3.68
N ASP A 210 6.18 -14.85 4.93
CA ASP A 210 5.82 -16.08 5.66
C ASP A 210 4.31 -16.16 5.92
N ARG A 211 3.69 -15.04 6.33
CA ARG A 211 2.25 -14.95 6.51
C ARG A 211 1.53 -15.23 5.20
N ALA A 212 1.90 -14.53 4.12
CA ALA A 212 1.30 -14.72 2.81
C ALA A 212 1.47 -16.16 2.29
N SER A 213 2.64 -16.78 2.51
CA SER A 213 2.89 -18.17 2.17
C SER A 213 1.93 -19.14 2.85
N LYS A 214 1.66 -18.92 4.16
CA LYS A 214 0.74 -19.75 4.95
C LYS A 214 -0.69 -19.61 4.45
N GLU A 215 -1.17 -18.37 4.37
CA GLU A 215 -2.54 -18.04 3.99
C GLU A 215 -2.88 -18.51 2.57
N LEU A 216 -1.98 -18.31 1.59
CA LEU A 216 -2.16 -18.78 0.22
C LEU A 216 -1.97 -20.31 0.08
N GLY A 217 -1.14 -20.91 0.93
CA GLY A 217 -1.01 -22.38 1.01
C GLY A 217 -2.31 -23.05 1.47
N GLU A 218 -3.03 -22.44 2.40
CA GLU A 218 -4.35 -22.90 2.89
C GLU A 218 -5.43 -22.85 1.80
N THR A 219 -5.33 -21.90 0.85
CA THR A 219 -6.23 -21.82 -0.32
C THR A 219 -5.89 -22.81 -1.44
N GLY A 220 -4.87 -23.64 -1.25
CA GLY A 220 -4.47 -24.70 -2.19
C GLY A 220 -3.32 -24.35 -3.12
N ILE A 221 -2.73 -23.15 -3.06
CA ILE A 221 -1.57 -22.75 -3.88
C ILE A 221 -0.29 -23.28 -3.24
N LYS A 222 0.12 -24.49 -3.67
CA LYS A 222 1.23 -25.24 -3.04
C LYS A 222 2.59 -25.00 -3.70
N SER A 223 2.62 -24.68 -5.01
CA SER A 223 3.86 -24.39 -5.72
C SER A 223 4.31 -22.97 -5.42
N GLN A 224 5.26 -22.84 -4.48
CA GLN A 224 5.74 -21.54 -3.98
C GLN A 224 7.26 -21.46 -4.04
N ILE A 225 7.79 -20.31 -4.39
CA ILE A 225 9.21 -19.97 -4.35
C ILE A 225 9.40 -18.61 -3.68
N VAL A 226 10.57 -18.37 -3.11
CA VAL A 226 10.93 -17.10 -2.48
C VAL A 226 12.00 -16.40 -3.32
N LEU A 227 11.77 -15.14 -3.63
CA LEU A 227 12.73 -14.27 -4.31
C LEU A 227 13.17 -13.16 -3.33
N ILE A 228 14.40 -13.24 -2.85
CA ILE A 228 14.99 -12.19 -2.00
C ILE A 228 15.66 -11.16 -2.89
N ASN A 229 15.08 -9.97 -2.94
CA ASN A 229 15.51 -8.87 -3.80
C ASN A 229 16.38 -7.87 -3.04
N GLY A 230 17.46 -7.42 -3.66
CA GLY A 230 18.30 -6.33 -3.15
C GLY A 230 19.34 -6.75 -2.13
N ILE A 231 19.99 -7.89 -2.32
CA ILE A 231 21.07 -8.40 -1.46
C ILE A 231 22.37 -7.70 -1.79
N LEU A 232 22.98 -7.01 -0.82
CA LEU A 232 24.35 -6.56 -0.89
C LEU A 232 25.25 -7.79 -0.73
N GLN A 233 26.07 -8.10 -1.77
CA GLN A 233 26.85 -9.33 -1.80
C GLN A 233 28.02 -9.30 -0.84
N ASN A 234 28.67 -8.14 -0.72
CA ASN A 234 29.81 -7.92 0.16
C ASN A 234 29.71 -6.52 0.78
N GLU A 235 30.17 -6.36 1.99
CA GLU A 235 30.39 -5.08 2.63
C GLU A 235 31.71 -4.47 2.18
N LEU A 236 31.82 -3.14 2.21
CA LEU A 236 33.08 -2.42 2.08
C LEU A 236 33.69 -2.22 3.47
N GLU A 237 34.82 -2.88 3.75
CA GLU A 237 35.51 -2.79 5.04
C GLU A 237 35.95 -1.34 5.33
N GLY A 238 35.63 -0.85 6.52
CA GLY A 238 35.89 0.53 6.94
C GLY A 238 34.81 1.56 6.57
N ASP A 239 33.78 1.15 5.81
CA ASP A 239 32.59 1.96 5.54
C ASP A 239 31.46 1.56 6.49
N THR A 240 31.17 2.41 7.48
CA THR A 240 30.19 2.11 8.54
C THR A 240 28.78 1.90 8.00
N ILE A 241 28.40 2.59 6.93
CA ILE A 241 27.08 2.45 6.26
C ILE A 241 27.00 1.09 5.57
N SER A 242 28.03 0.73 4.78
CA SER A 242 28.07 -0.54 4.06
C SER A 242 28.05 -1.74 5.03
N GLU A 243 28.91 -1.69 6.06
CA GLU A 243 28.98 -2.72 7.11
C GLU A 243 27.66 -2.86 7.86
N ALA A 244 27.02 -1.74 8.24
CA ALA A 244 25.73 -1.78 8.94
C ALA A 244 24.61 -2.30 8.03
N PHE A 245 24.62 -1.88 6.74
CA PHE A 245 23.63 -2.35 5.77
C PHE A 245 23.75 -3.87 5.54
N TYR A 246 24.96 -4.34 5.30
CA TYR A 246 25.23 -5.78 5.13
C TYR A 246 24.85 -6.57 6.38
N ARG A 247 25.30 -6.15 7.56
CA ARG A 247 24.98 -6.79 8.84
C ARG A 247 23.48 -6.90 9.11
N LYS A 248 22.70 -5.84 8.83
CA LYS A 248 21.23 -5.85 8.95
C LYS A 248 20.61 -6.92 8.04
N GLN A 249 21.07 -7.01 6.81
CA GLN A 249 20.60 -8.02 5.87
C GLN A 249 20.95 -9.43 6.33
N GLN A 250 22.19 -9.68 6.74
CA GLN A 250 22.62 -11.01 7.23
C GLN A 250 21.85 -11.45 8.47
N LYS A 251 21.58 -10.52 9.40
CA LYS A 251 20.76 -10.79 10.58
C LYS A 251 19.33 -11.18 10.20
N ALA A 252 18.71 -10.45 9.29
CA ALA A 252 17.35 -10.75 8.83
C ALA A 252 17.29 -12.10 8.10
N LEU A 253 18.27 -12.42 7.24
CA LEU A 253 18.35 -13.69 6.53
C LEU A 253 18.59 -14.87 7.47
N SER A 254 19.46 -14.71 8.49
CA SER A 254 19.69 -15.76 9.48
C SER A 254 18.51 -16.02 10.41
N ALA A 255 17.63 -15.02 10.58
CA ALA A 255 16.38 -15.12 11.34
C ALA A 255 15.16 -15.40 10.44
N MET A 256 15.37 -15.86 9.20
CA MET A 256 14.29 -16.17 8.27
C MET A 256 13.33 -17.21 8.87
N PRO A 257 12.00 -17.00 8.76
CA PRO A 257 11.01 -17.99 9.21
C PRO A 257 11.25 -19.37 8.58
N ALA A 258 11.16 -20.43 9.40
CA ALA A 258 11.49 -21.79 8.99
C ALA A 258 10.72 -22.26 7.74
N LYS A 259 9.42 -21.94 7.64
CA LYS A 259 8.62 -22.29 6.46
C LYS A 259 9.14 -21.67 5.17
N LEU A 260 9.58 -20.40 5.21
CA LEU A 260 10.18 -19.78 4.03
C LEU A 260 11.52 -20.40 3.66
N ALA A 261 12.32 -20.79 4.66
CA ALA A 261 13.61 -21.42 4.44
C ALA A 261 13.51 -22.84 3.81
N GLU A 262 12.36 -23.50 3.93
CA GLU A 262 12.07 -24.79 3.28
C GLU A 262 11.71 -24.65 1.79
N LEU A 263 11.32 -23.44 1.35
CA LEU A 263 10.98 -23.18 -0.05
C LEU A 263 12.24 -22.98 -0.90
N SER A 264 12.09 -23.10 -2.22
CA SER A 264 13.18 -22.76 -3.15
C SER A 264 13.47 -21.27 -3.06
N LEU A 265 14.71 -20.93 -2.66
CA LEU A 265 15.18 -19.55 -2.47
C LEU A 265 15.99 -19.08 -3.70
N TYR A 266 15.64 -17.91 -4.20
CA TYR A 266 16.38 -17.20 -5.24
C TYR A 266 16.79 -15.84 -4.72
N ALA A 267 18.00 -15.42 -5.06
CA ALA A 267 18.58 -14.15 -4.61
C ALA A 267 18.81 -13.23 -5.82
N VAL A 268 18.39 -11.97 -5.69
CA VAL A 268 18.68 -10.91 -6.64
C VAL A 268 19.60 -9.90 -5.96
N PRO A 269 20.79 -9.64 -6.51
CA PRO A 269 21.71 -8.70 -5.91
C PRO A 269 21.16 -7.27 -5.92
N LEU A 270 21.61 -6.47 -4.96
CA LEU A 270 21.38 -5.03 -4.97
C LEU A 270 22.15 -4.43 -6.15
N ILE A 271 21.45 -3.68 -6.98
CA ILE A 271 22.06 -3.00 -8.12
C ILE A 271 22.16 -1.50 -7.87
N ALA A 272 23.24 -0.93 -8.41
CA ALA A 272 23.52 0.51 -8.31
C ALA A 272 22.61 1.39 -9.18
N GLY A 273 21.75 0.82 -10.01
CA GLY A 273 21.06 1.52 -11.09
C GLY A 273 19.55 1.63 -10.94
N SER A 274 18.93 2.42 -11.84
CA SER A 274 17.48 2.48 -12.00
C SER A 274 16.94 1.18 -12.60
N LEU A 275 15.80 0.72 -12.12
CA LEU A 275 15.04 -0.41 -12.67
C LEU A 275 13.88 0.07 -13.55
N THR A 276 14.04 1.20 -14.24
CA THR A 276 13.06 1.74 -15.17
C THR A 276 13.52 1.58 -16.61
N GLY A 277 12.60 1.14 -17.46
CA GLY A 277 12.83 0.84 -18.87
C GLY A 277 13.41 -0.56 -19.14
N PRO A 278 13.08 -1.15 -20.31
CA PRO A 278 13.43 -2.54 -20.63
C PRO A 278 14.93 -2.86 -20.56
N GLN A 279 15.79 -1.92 -20.96
CA GLN A 279 17.24 -2.12 -20.94
C GLN A 279 17.83 -2.26 -19.53
N SER A 280 17.31 -1.49 -18.58
CA SER A 280 17.74 -1.58 -17.16
C SER A 280 17.26 -2.86 -16.51
N LEU A 281 16.02 -3.28 -16.83
CA LEU A 281 15.42 -4.50 -16.32
C LEU A 281 16.14 -5.77 -16.81
N ARG A 282 16.65 -5.78 -18.08
CA ARG A 282 17.48 -6.89 -18.60
C ARG A 282 18.72 -7.15 -17.74
N LYS A 283 19.27 -6.12 -17.11
CA LYS A 283 20.47 -6.25 -16.26
C LYS A 283 20.20 -6.94 -14.93
N LEU A 284 18.94 -6.98 -14.46
CA LEU A 284 18.61 -7.48 -13.13
C LEU A 284 19.04 -8.93 -12.90
N PHE A 285 18.90 -9.78 -13.92
CA PHE A 285 19.25 -11.20 -13.86
C PHE A 285 20.53 -11.56 -14.61
N THR A 286 21.31 -10.59 -15.09
CA THR A 286 22.58 -10.87 -15.76
C THR A 286 23.72 -10.93 -14.74
N LYS A 287 24.66 -11.90 -14.93
CA LYS A 287 25.81 -12.09 -14.03
C LYS A 287 26.87 -10.97 -14.12
N ASN A 288 26.90 -10.23 -15.22
CA ASN A 288 27.86 -9.15 -15.43
C ASN A 288 27.26 -7.82 -15.05
N GLN A 289 27.18 -7.53 -13.76
CA GLN A 289 27.02 -6.16 -13.30
C GLN A 289 28.41 -5.48 -13.40
N SER A 290 28.75 -5.02 -14.61
CA SER A 290 29.93 -4.17 -14.78
C SER A 290 29.74 -2.99 -13.85
N GLU A 291 30.72 -2.76 -12.99
CA GLU A 291 30.90 -1.51 -12.26
C GLU A 291 30.88 -0.38 -13.30
N SER A 292 29.71 0.13 -13.58
CA SER A 292 29.58 1.34 -14.39
C SER A 292 30.24 2.42 -13.56
N GLY A 293 31.45 2.82 -13.95
CA GLY A 293 32.20 3.89 -13.30
C GLY A 293 31.31 5.10 -13.13
N ILE A 294 30.79 5.26 -11.92
CA ILE A 294 29.98 6.42 -11.58
C ILE A 294 30.96 7.55 -11.48
N ALA A 295 30.89 8.47 -12.45
CA ALA A 295 31.64 9.70 -12.42
C ALA A 295 31.46 10.35 -11.03
N GLN A 296 32.58 10.79 -10.44
CA GLN A 296 32.56 11.61 -9.24
C GLN A 296 31.75 12.88 -9.53
N GLU A 297 30.46 12.88 -9.21
CA GLU A 297 29.69 14.11 -9.29
C GLU A 297 30.13 15.05 -8.17
N LYS A 298 30.78 16.13 -8.56
CA LYS A 298 31.31 17.17 -7.66
C LYS A 298 30.22 18.09 -7.08
N ASP A 299 29.00 18.04 -7.59
CA ASP A 299 27.92 18.93 -7.16
C ASP A 299 26.96 18.22 -6.18
N ARG A 300 27.30 18.30 -4.90
CA ARG A 300 26.33 17.96 -3.83
C ARG A 300 25.21 18.99 -3.82
N ILE A 301 23.96 18.52 -3.92
CA ILE A 301 22.77 19.35 -3.74
C ILE A 301 22.61 19.60 -2.23
N GLU A 302 22.50 20.85 -1.85
CA GLU A 302 22.17 21.21 -0.48
C GLU A 302 20.68 20.93 -0.24
N ILE A 303 20.39 20.02 0.70
CA ILE A 303 19.02 19.59 1.02
C ILE A 303 18.84 19.73 2.53
N PRO A 304 17.76 20.41 2.97
CA PRO A 304 17.46 20.53 4.39
C PRO A 304 17.28 19.16 5.06
N SER A 305 17.76 19.04 6.29
CA SER A 305 17.47 17.89 7.15
C SER A 305 16.07 18.00 7.79
N LEU A 306 15.64 16.97 8.51
CA LEU A 306 14.39 16.99 9.26
C LEU A 306 14.31 18.14 10.29
N GLN A 307 15.44 18.71 10.69
CA GLN A 307 15.51 19.89 11.55
C GLN A 307 14.70 21.08 10.99
N ALA A 308 14.74 21.29 9.66
CA ALA A 308 14.00 22.38 9.02
C ALA A 308 12.47 22.20 9.15
N VAL A 309 11.99 20.95 9.07
CA VAL A 309 10.57 20.63 9.32
C VAL A 309 10.21 20.96 10.76
N LEU A 310 11.05 20.55 11.71
CA LEU A 310 10.82 20.78 13.14
C LEU A 310 10.84 22.27 13.52
N ASP A 311 11.73 23.05 12.91
CA ASP A 311 11.80 24.48 13.14
C ASP A 311 10.54 25.17 12.64
N ASP A 312 10.09 24.87 11.42
CA ASP A 312 8.85 25.40 10.86
C ASP A 312 7.61 25.00 11.66
N LEU A 313 7.50 23.72 12.05
CA LEU A 313 6.38 23.22 12.85
C LEU A 313 6.37 23.81 14.29
N HIS A 314 7.55 24.03 14.85
CA HIS A 314 7.65 24.64 16.19
C HIS A 314 7.27 26.13 16.20
N GLU A 315 7.66 26.88 15.17
CA GLU A 315 7.39 28.31 15.01
C GLU A 315 5.94 28.58 14.54
N SER A 316 5.35 27.64 13.80
CA SER A 316 3.96 27.73 13.36
C SER A 316 2.99 27.36 14.49
N ASN A 317 1.77 27.89 14.41
CA ASN A 317 0.69 27.53 15.36
C ASN A 317 -0.07 26.27 14.91
N LYS A 318 0.60 25.36 14.18
CA LYS A 318 0.00 24.11 13.73
C LYS A 318 -0.02 23.09 14.87
N ASN A 319 -1.20 22.63 15.19
CA ASN A 319 -1.43 21.71 16.30
C ASN A 319 -1.79 20.30 15.84
N VAL A 320 -2.08 20.11 14.53
CA VAL A 320 -2.36 18.79 13.95
C VAL A 320 -1.37 18.52 12.82
N ILE A 321 -0.64 17.42 12.95
CA ILE A 321 0.40 17.04 11.99
C ILE A 321 0.14 15.60 11.53
N PHE A 322 0.00 15.41 10.22
CA PHE A 322 -0.15 14.08 9.62
C PHE A 322 1.11 13.66 8.89
N THR A 323 1.53 12.43 9.05
CA THR A 323 2.48 11.80 8.14
C THR A 323 1.74 10.87 7.19
N MET A 324 1.81 11.14 5.90
CA MET A 324 1.12 10.38 4.86
C MET A 324 2.12 9.85 3.82
N GLY A 325 1.79 8.75 3.17
CA GLY A 325 2.63 8.12 2.15
C GLY A 325 2.33 6.64 1.98
N LYS A 326 2.97 6.00 1.00
CA LYS A 326 2.85 4.56 0.73
C LYS A 326 3.25 3.70 1.94
N GLY A 327 2.79 2.45 1.95
CA GLY A 327 3.29 1.45 2.90
C GLY A 327 4.80 1.21 2.76
N GLY A 328 5.52 1.17 3.88
CA GLY A 328 6.96 0.86 3.92
C GLY A 328 7.92 2.03 3.68
N VAL A 329 7.44 3.26 3.44
CA VAL A 329 8.31 4.45 3.25
C VAL A 329 8.88 5.01 4.56
N GLY A 330 8.45 4.50 5.72
CA GLY A 330 8.92 4.96 7.04
C GLY A 330 8.12 6.11 7.62
N LYS A 331 6.81 6.17 7.37
CA LYS A 331 5.89 7.16 7.99
C LYS A 331 6.01 7.18 9.50
N THR A 332 5.93 6.00 10.13
CA THR A 332 6.02 5.83 11.58
C THR A 332 7.33 6.40 12.14
N THR A 333 8.46 6.16 11.45
CA THR A 333 9.76 6.73 11.84
C THR A 333 9.76 8.25 11.74
N ALA A 334 9.23 8.80 10.64
CA ALA A 334 9.14 10.25 10.46
C ALA A 334 8.20 10.91 11.48
N ALA A 335 7.01 10.33 11.71
CA ALA A 335 6.06 10.79 12.73
C ALA A 335 6.69 10.79 14.13
N SER A 336 7.34 9.68 14.49
CA SER A 336 8.03 9.55 15.78
C SER A 336 9.16 10.56 15.94
N ALA A 337 9.97 10.77 14.90
CA ALA A 337 11.05 11.76 14.92
C ALA A 337 10.51 13.20 15.05
N ILE A 338 9.41 13.51 14.37
CA ILE A 338 8.73 14.81 14.48
C ILE A 338 8.16 14.98 15.89
N ALA A 339 7.48 13.97 16.43
CA ALA A 339 6.88 14.03 17.76
C ALA A 339 7.93 14.22 18.85
N VAL A 340 9.01 13.41 18.84
CA VAL A 340 10.14 13.53 19.77
C VAL A 340 10.80 14.90 19.64
N GLY A 341 11.09 15.36 18.42
CA GLY A 341 11.73 16.64 18.18
C GLY A 341 10.92 17.84 18.68
N LEU A 342 9.58 17.83 18.53
CA LEU A 342 8.69 18.86 19.06
C LEU A 342 8.59 18.81 20.58
N ALA A 343 8.54 17.61 21.18
CA ALA A 343 8.53 17.43 22.63
C ALA A 343 9.82 17.95 23.27
N GLU A 344 10.98 17.69 22.69
CA GLU A 344 12.28 18.20 23.12
C GLU A 344 12.38 19.74 23.00
N LYS A 345 11.66 20.34 22.04
CA LYS A 345 11.50 21.79 21.92
C LYS A 345 10.49 22.39 22.91
N GLY A 346 9.94 21.58 23.82
CA GLY A 346 9.07 22.01 24.90
C GLY A 346 7.57 22.03 24.59
N LYS A 347 7.14 21.56 23.41
CA LYS A 347 5.71 21.39 23.11
C LYS A 347 5.16 20.16 23.86
N ARG A 348 3.91 20.21 24.31
CA ARG A 348 3.19 18.99 24.70
C ARG A 348 2.76 18.31 23.42
N VAL A 349 3.10 17.04 23.25
CA VAL A 349 2.89 16.30 22.02
C VAL A 349 2.17 14.99 22.31
N HIS A 350 1.15 14.69 21.51
CA HIS A 350 0.48 13.40 21.49
C HIS A 350 0.75 12.72 20.16
N LEU A 351 1.53 11.65 20.17
CA LEU A 351 1.76 10.79 19.00
C LEU A 351 0.75 9.66 19.01
N THR A 352 0.00 9.52 17.94
CA THR A 352 -0.94 8.41 17.75
C THR A 352 -0.81 7.79 16.38
N THR A 353 -1.30 6.57 16.24
CA THR A 353 -1.33 5.86 14.96
C THR A 353 -2.73 5.34 14.66
N THR A 354 -3.09 5.39 13.38
CA THR A 354 -4.29 4.72 12.83
C THR A 354 -3.95 3.43 12.10
N ASP A 355 -2.66 3.04 12.05
CA ASP A 355 -2.22 1.80 11.43
C ASP A 355 -2.21 0.69 12.49
N PRO A 356 -3.10 -0.31 12.42
CA PRO A 356 -3.13 -1.42 13.38
C PRO A 356 -1.86 -2.28 13.33
N ALA A 357 -1.12 -2.22 12.22
CA ALA A 357 0.19 -2.87 12.07
C ALA A 357 1.36 -1.95 12.49
N SER A 358 1.08 -0.87 13.24
CA SER A 358 2.09 0.11 13.59
C SER A 358 3.18 -0.46 14.49
N HIS A 359 4.39 0.00 14.26
CA HIS A 359 5.57 -0.42 15.01
C HIS A 359 5.93 0.55 16.15
N LEU A 360 4.97 1.34 16.67
CA LEU A 360 5.25 2.28 17.78
C LEU A 360 5.77 1.56 19.02
N THR A 361 5.24 0.38 19.34
CA THR A 361 5.75 -0.47 20.43
C THR A 361 7.18 -0.95 20.18
N HIS A 362 7.60 -1.14 18.93
CA HIS A 362 8.99 -1.46 18.61
C HIS A 362 9.94 -0.27 18.81
N ILE A 363 9.43 0.95 18.66
CA ILE A 363 10.21 2.19 18.83
C ILE A 363 10.28 2.60 20.30
N PHE A 364 9.16 2.56 21.00
CA PHE A 364 9.03 3.11 22.35
C PHE A 364 8.90 2.05 23.46
N GLY A 365 8.83 0.76 23.09
CA GLY A 365 8.52 -0.31 24.04
C GLY A 365 7.09 -0.19 24.59
N ASP A 366 6.91 -0.62 25.83
CA ASP A 366 5.62 -0.51 26.54
C ASP A 366 5.45 0.85 27.25
N GLU A 367 6.35 1.79 27.03
CA GLU A 367 6.25 3.13 27.63
C GLU A 367 5.34 4.03 26.80
N HIS A 368 4.31 4.58 27.44
CA HIS A 368 3.31 5.45 26.81
C HIS A 368 3.54 6.95 27.05
N SER A 369 4.62 7.32 27.78
CA SER A 369 4.92 8.72 28.09
C SER A 369 6.41 8.96 28.28
N PHE A 370 6.93 10.00 27.63
CA PHE A 370 8.32 10.45 27.71
C PHE A 370 8.32 11.98 27.90
N GLY A 371 8.33 12.44 29.15
CA GLY A 371 8.29 13.87 29.43
C GLY A 371 7.05 14.55 28.84
N ASN A 372 7.26 15.37 27.81
CA ASN A 372 6.19 16.08 27.12
C ASN A 372 5.53 15.27 25.98
N LEU A 373 5.93 14.02 25.76
CA LEU A 373 5.41 13.15 24.71
C LEU A 373 4.49 12.07 25.31
N THR A 374 3.25 12.01 24.84
CA THR A 374 2.30 10.93 25.12
C THR A 374 2.10 10.10 23.86
N ILE A 375 1.98 8.78 23.98
CA ILE A 375 1.85 7.84 22.86
C ILE A 375 0.58 7.02 23.02
N SER A 376 -0.19 6.89 21.96
CA SER A 376 -1.37 6.03 21.89
C SER A 376 -1.52 5.34 20.53
N SER A 377 -2.47 4.42 20.43
CA SER A 377 -2.90 3.81 19.19
C SER A 377 -4.42 3.75 19.16
N ILE A 378 -5.01 3.92 17.98
CA ILE A 378 -6.44 3.67 17.76
C ILE A 378 -6.58 2.19 17.39
N ASP A 379 -7.08 1.38 18.33
CA ASP A 379 -7.38 -0.03 18.06
C ASP A 379 -8.81 -0.14 17.51
N PRO A 380 -8.99 -0.62 16.26
CA PRO A 380 -10.32 -0.73 15.66
C PRO A 380 -11.29 -1.57 16.48
N LYS A 381 -10.82 -2.65 17.11
CA LYS A 381 -11.68 -3.56 17.90
C LYS A 381 -12.21 -2.89 19.16
N ASP A 382 -11.32 -2.18 19.87
CA ASP A 382 -11.69 -1.47 21.09
C ASP A 382 -12.67 -0.32 20.76
N GLU A 383 -12.45 0.39 19.65
CA GLU A 383 -13.32 1.49 19.24
C GLU A 383 -14.70 0.99 18.77
N VAL A 384 -14.75 -0.14 18.07
CA VAL A 384 -16.03 -0.81 17.73
C VAL A 384 -16.79 -1.23 18.98
N GLU A 385 -16.12 -1.82 19.97
CA GLU A 385 -16.78 -2.19 21.23
C GLU A 385 -17.33 -0.97 21.99
N LYS A 386 -16.56 0.12 22.06
CA LYS A 386 -17.01 1.39 22.67
C LYS A 386 -18.23 1.92 21.93
N TYR A 387 -18.18 1.98 20.61
CA TYR A 387 -19.26 2.47 19.76
C TYR A 387 -20.53 1.63 19.92
N ARG A 388 -20.41 0.30 19.88
CA ARG A 388 -21.54 -0.63 20.08
C ARG A 388 -22.20 -0.45 21.44
N LYS A 389 -21.40 -0.36 22.52
CA LYS A 389 -21.91 -0.12 23.89
C LYS A 389 -22.65 1.20 24.00
N GLU A 390 -22.15 2.24 23.37
CA GLU A 390 -22.79 3.57 23.39
C GLU A 390 -24.10 3.58 22.63
N VAL A 391 -24.14 3.06 21.39
CA VAL A 391 -25.37 2.99 20.58
C VAL A 391 -26.42 2.15 21.28
N LEU A 392 -26.08 0.95 21.72
CA LEU A 392 -27.02 0.06 22.44
C LEU A 392 -27.49 0.66 23.75
N GLY A 393 -26.63 1.34 24.49
CA GLY A 393 -27.00 2.02 25.74
C GLY A 393 -28.02 3.15 25.55
N ARG A 394 -27.95 3.86 24.42
CA ARG A 394 -28.91 4.93 24.07
C ARG A 394 -30.27 4.41 23.61
N VAL A 395 -30.31 3.28 22.91
CA VAL A 395 -31.52 2.76 22.28
C VAL A 395 -32.26 1.71 23.13
N SER A 396 -31.53 0.98 23.99
CA SER A 396 -32.13 -0.10 24.83
C SER A 396 -33.26 0.34 25.76
N ALA A 397 -33.26 1.62 26.12
CA ALA A 397 -34.32 2.19 26.98
C ALA A 397 -35.57 2.65 26.21
N LYS A 398 -35.56 2.64 24.88
CA LYS A 398 -36.60 3.28 24.04
C LYS A 398 -37.23 2.35 23.02
N LEU A 399 -36.62 1.21 22.72
CA LEU A 399 -37.02 0.29 21.66
C LEU A 399 -37.41 -1.10 22.22
N ASP A 400 -38.21 -1.83 21.44
CA ASP A 400 -38.55 -3.23 21.72
C ASP A 400 -37.42 -4.20 21.37
N GLU A 401 -37.55 -5.47 21.78
CA GLU A 401 -36.51 -6.48 21.59
C GLU A 401 -36.19 -6.75 20.11
N GLU A 402 -37.18 -6.65 19.22
CA GLU A 402 -37.03 -6.91 17.78
C GLU A 402 -36.24 -5.80 17.10
N ALA A 403 -36.52 -4.55 17.43
CA ALA A 403 -35.77 -3.40 16.97
C ALA A 403 -34.30 -3.40 17.51
N ILE A 404 -34.10 -3.83 18.76
CA ILE A 404 -32.76 -3.98 19.34
C ILE A 404 -31.98 -5.08 18.62
N ALA A 405 -32.59 -6.20 18.25
CA ALA A 405 -31.95 -7.27 17.51
C ALA A 405 -31.50 -6.79 16.12
N TYR A 406 -32.34 -6.04 15.42
CA TYR A 406 -32.00 -5.44 14.13
C TYR A 406 -30.81 -4.49 14.23
N ILE A 407 -30.76 -3.60 15.23
CA ILE A 407 -29.65 -2.69 15.45
C ILE A 407 -28.35 -3.44 15.79
N LYS A 408 -28.45 -4.54 16.55
CA LYS A 408 -27.27 -5.39 16.83
C LYS A 408 -26.69 -6.00 15.56
N GLU A 409 -27.54 -6.50 14.67
CA GLU A 409 -27.11 -7.05 13.38
C GLU A 409 -26.46 -5.98 12.50
N ASP A 410 -27.03 -4.78 12.43
CA ASP A 410 -26.46 -3.64 11.69
C ASP A 410 -25.09 -3.23 12.25
N LEU A 411 -24.93 -3.24 13.57
CA LEU A 411 -23.66 -2.97 14.27
C LEU A 411 -22.60 -4.07 14.08
N GLU A 412 -22.93 -5.21 13.51
CA GLU A 412 -21.96 -6.25 13.11
C GLU A 412 -21.40 -6.04 11.70
N SER A 413 -21.94 -5.05 10.98
CA SER A 413 -21.48 -4.74 9.62
C SER A 413 -20.04 -4.21 9.59
N PRO A 414 -19.29 -4.45 8.50
CA PRO A 414 -17.94 -3.86 8.31
C PRO A 414 -17.93 -2.35 8.39
N CYS A 415 -19.01 -1.67 7.99
CA CYS A 415 -19.12 -0.20 8.06
C CYS A 415 -19.05 0.33 9.50
N THR A 416 -19.48 -0.47 10.48
CA THR A 416 -19.40 -0.10 11.91
C THR A 416 -17.95 0.09 12.37
N GLU A 417 -17.03 -0.73 11.89
CA GLU A 417 -15.60 -0.59 12.19
C GLU A 417 -15.05 0.73 11.64
N GLU A 418 -15.38 1.04 10.40
CA GLU A 418 -14.93 2.29 9.76
C GLU A 418 -15.49 3.53 10.48
N ILE A 419 -16.75 3.51 10.87
CA ILE A 419 -17.40 4.61 11.61
C ILE A 419 -16.76 4.79 12.99
N ALA A 420 -16.50 3.71 13.72
CA ALA A 420 -15.90 3.75 15.04
C ALA A 420 -14.47 4.32 15.00
N VAL A 421 -13.65 3.87 14.04
CA VAL A 421 -12.28 4.39 13.82
C VAL A 421 -12.31 5.86 13.41
N PHE A 422 -13.22 6.24 12.51
CA PHE A 422 -13.38 7.63 12.08
C PHE A 422 -13.74 8.55 13.24
N ARG A 423 -14.62 8.11 14.12
CA ARG A 423 -15.01 8.86 15.31
C ARG A 423 -13.85 9.02 16.29
N ALA A 424 -13.12 7.95 16.59
CA ALA A 424 -11.94 8.00 17.44
C ALA A 424 -10.88 8.94 16.86
N PHE A 425 -10.67 8.90 15.55
CA PHE A 425 -9.79 9.82 14.84
C PHE A 425 -10.23 11.30 15.02
N ALA A 426 -11.53 11.58 14.88
CA ALA A 426 -12.06 12.93 15.08
C ALA A 426 -11.87 13.44 16.53
N GLU A 427 -12.01 12.56 17.53
CA GLU A 427 -11.76 12.87 18.94
C GLU A 427 -10.28 13.21 19.19
N VAL A 428 -9.36 12.44 18.62
CA VAL A 428 -7.92 12.72 18.68
C VAL A 428 -7.58 14.07 18.03
N VAL A 429 -8.11 14.36 16.85
CA VAL A 429 -7.91 15.67 16.20
C VAL A 429 -8.50 16.82 17.03
N ALA A 430 -9.61 16.59 17.73
CA ALA A 430 -10.23 17.59 18.59
C ALA A 430 -9.36 17.91 19.83
N SER A 431 -8.57 16.95 20.35
CA SER A 431 -7.65 17.16 21.50
C SER A 431 -6.50 18.14 21.19
N ALA A 432 -6.22 18.40 19.91
CA ALA A 432 -5.19 19.35 19.47
C ALA A 432 -5.45 20.82 19.89
N LYS A 433 -6.48 21.10 20.66
CA LYS A 433 -6.70 22.41 21.31
C LYS A 433 -5.70 22.67 22.46
N GLU A 434 -5.20 21.62 23.10
CA GLU A 434 -4.35 21.70 24.29
C GLU A 434 -2.91 21.21 24.07
N GLU A 435 -2.66 20.45 23.02
CA GLU A 435 -1.38 19.83 22.69
C GLU A 435 -1.19 19.73 21.18
N VAL A 436 0.02 19.44 20.73
CA VAL A 436 0.30 19.12 19.33
C VAL A 436 0.03 17.64 19.11
N VAL A 437 -0.87 17.32 18.19
CA VAL A 437 -1.19 15.95 17.82
C VAL A 437 -0.42 15.57 16.56
N VAL A 438 0.41 14.52 16.65
CA VAL A 438 1.10 13.93 15.50
C VAL A 438 0.46 12.58 15.20
N ILE A 439 -0.02 12.42 13.97
CA ILE A 439 -0.77 11.24 13.55
C ILE A 439 0.01 10.49 12.49
N ASP A 440 0.44 9.28 12.84
CA ASP A 440 0.97 8.31 11.90
C ASP A 440 -0.20 7.59 11.21
N THR A 441 -0.35 7.80 9.90
CA THR A 441 -1.51 7.27 9.19
C THR A 441 -1.24 5.88 8.61
N ALA A 442 -2.30 5.07 8.51
CA ALA A 442 -2.30 3.86 7.71
C ALA A 442 -1.93 4.15 6.24
N PRO A 443 -1.48 3.16 5.45
CA PRO A 443 -1.17 3.36 4.04
C PRO A 443 -2.32 4.02 3.27
N THR A 444 -1.99 4.88 2.34
CA THR A 444 -2.76 5.93 1.63
C THR A 444 -4.25 5.69 1.33
N GLY A 445 -4.68 4.44 1.14
CA GLY A 445 -6.08 4.14 0.78
C GLY A 445 -7.09 4.42 1.90
N HIS A 446 -6.80 4.01 3.14
CA HIS A 446 -7.75 4.15 4.26
C HIS A 446 -7.92 5.59 4.73
N THR A 447 -6.85 6.39 4.75
CA THR A 447 -6.93 7.78 5.23
C THR A 447 -7.67 8.69 4.24
N LEU A 448 -7.50 8.47 2.93
CA LEU A 448 -8.27 9.17 1.90
C LEU A 448 -9.74 8.74 1.91
N LEU A 449 -10.02 7.44 2.07
CA LEU A 449 -11.38 6.94 2.25
C LEU A 449 -12.06 7.56 3.48
N LEU A 450 -11.33 7.76 4.59
CA LEU A 450 -11.85 8.47 5.76
C LEU A 450 -12.20 9.93 5.44
N LEU A 451 -11.43 10.60 4.58
CA LEU A 451 -11.70 11.98 4.15
C LEU A 451 -12.87 12.06 3.15
N ASP A 452 -12.91 11.17 2.16
CA ASP A 452 -13.97 11.10 1.14
C ASP A 452 -15.29 10.61 1.75
N ALA A 453 -15.22 9.63 2.64
CA ALA A 453 -16.37 9.07 3.34
C ALA A 453 -16.87 9.96 4.50
N ALA A 454 -16.12 10.99 4.90
CA ALA A 454 -16.51 11.85 6.02
C ALA A 454 -17.93 12.39 5.89
N HIS A 455 -18.37 12.72 4.68
CA HIS A 455 -19.74 13.18 4.43
C HIS A 455 -20.79 12.06 4.53
N SER A 456 -20.43 10.85 4.10
CA SER A 456 -21.27 9.66 4.22
C SER A 456 -21.37 9.18 5.66
N TYR A 457 -20.24 9.15 6.39
CA TYR A 457 -20.19 8.81 7.82
C TYR A 457 -20.91 9.84 8.68
N HIS A 458 -20.86 11.12 8.32
CA HIS A 458 -21.65 12.16 8.98
C HIS A 458 -23.16 11.85 8.90
N LYS A 459 -23.66 11.49 7.71
CA LYS A 459 -25.08 11.10 7.52
C LYS A 459 -25.42 9.81 8.26
N GLU A 460 -24.52 8.84 8.28
CA GLU A 460 -24.76 7.56 8.95
C GLU A 460 -24.76 7.71 10.48
N LEU A 461 -23.85 8.52 11.03
CA LEU A 461 -23.90 8.89 12.45
C LEU A 461 -25.17 9.63 12.82
N GLU A 462 -25.65 10.52 11.96
CA GLU A 462 -26.94 11.21 12.16
C GLU A 462 -28.12 10.23 12.19
N ARG A 463 -28.10 9.21 11.32
CA ARG A 463 -29.11 8.13 11.30
C ARG A 463 -29.06 7.21 12.51
N SER A 464 -27.86 6.76 12.88
CA SER A 464 -27.67 5.73 13.92
C SER A 464 -27.73 6.28 15.35
N THR A 465 -27.27 7.52 15.58
CA THR A 465 -27.21 8.12 16.93
C THR A 465 -28.16 9.29 17.14
N GLY A 466 -28.73 9.84 16.08
CA GLY A 466 -29.60 11.04 16.11
C GLY A 466 -28.84 12.35 16.33
N GLU A 467 -27.56 12.30 16.69
CA GLU A 467 -26.69 13.48 16.89
C GLU A 467 -25.28 13.17 16.40
N VAL A 468 -24.71 14.07 15.61
CA VAL A 468 -23.31 13.97 15.19
C VAL A 468 -22.43 14.65 16.24
N PRO A 469 -21.40 13.97 16.77
CA PRO A 469 -20.46 14.59 17.72
C PRO A 469 -19.83 15.86 17.14
N GLU A 470 -19.57 16.84 17.98
CA GLU A 470 -18.96 18.12 17.57
C GLU A 470 -17.56 17.91 16.99
N SER A 471 -16.77 16.95 17.54
CA SER A 471 -15.46 16.54 17.01
C SER A 471 -15.53 16.10 15.55
N VAL A 472 -16.60 15.41 15.15
CA VAL A 472 -16.82 14.97 13.77
C VAL A 472 -17.20 16.13 12.86
N LYS A 473 -18.02 17.08 13.34
CA LYS A 473 -18.39 18.26 12.57
C LYS A 473 -17.21 19.20 12.30
N GLU A 474 -16.36 19.37 13.29
CA GLU A 474 -15.16 20.22 13.23
C GLU A 474 -14.00 19.58 12.44
N LEU A 475 -14.01 18.26 12.21
CA LEU A 475 -12.88 17.51 11.65
C LEU A 475 -12.46 18.05 10.27
N LEU A 476 -13.34 17.99 9.27
CA LEU A 476 -13.01 18.44 7.89
C LEU A 476 -12.60 19.92 7.80
N PRO A 477 -13.32 20.86 8.46
CA PRO A 477 -12.87 22.25 8.53
C PRO A 477 -11.45 22.39 9.09
N LYS A 478 -11.12 21.63 10.15
CA LYS A 478 -9.80 21.68 10.79
C LYS A 478 -8.72 21.10 9.90
N LEU A 479 -8.99 19.98 9.22
CA LEU A 479 -8.06 19.35 8.28
C LEU A 479 -7.74 20.25 7.07
N ARG A 480 -8.70 21.03 6.59
CA ARG A 480 -8.53 22.00 5.50
C ARG A 480 -7.86 23.30 5.93
N ASN A 481 -7.81 23.57 7.23
CA ASN A 481 -7.20 24.79 7.75
C ASN A 481 -5.67 24.65 7.81
N ASN A 482 -4.98 25.12 6.80
CA ASN A 482 -3.53 25.08 6.68
C ASN A 482 -2.78 25.92 7.76
N LYS A 483 -3.49 26.69 8.58
CA LYS A 483 -2.91 27.38 9.73
C LYS A 483 -2.85 26.50 10.97
N GLU A 484 -3.71 25.50 11.08
CA GLU A 484 -3.80 24.59 12.22
C GLU A 484 -3.26 23.19 11.89
N THR A 485 -3.38 22.75 10.63
CA THR A 485 -3.01 21.42 10.18
C THR A 485 -1.84 21.45 9.20
N GLU A 486 -0.93 20.51 9.34
CA GLU A 486 0.12 20.20 8.37
C GLU A 486 0.02 18.74 7.95
N VAL A 487 0.16 18.50 6.65
CA VAL A 487 0.37 17.16 6.09
C VAL A 487 1.79 17.06 5.59
N VAL A 488 2.55 16.13 6.17
CA VAL A 488 3.91 15.81 5.78
C VAL A 488 3.87 14.56 4.91
N ILE A 489 4.20 14.70 3.64
CA ILE A 489 4.28 13.56 2.71
C ILE A 489 5.62 12.88 2.89
N VAL A 490 5.62 11.59 3.21
CA VAL A 490 6.83 10.77 3.39
C VAL A 490 6.98 9.84 2.19
N THR A 491 8.19 9.82 1.60
CA THR A 491 8.52 8.98 0.46
C THR A 491 9.94 8.43 0.54
N LEU A 492 10.27 7.48 -0.32
CA LEU A 492 11.65 7.06 -0.59
C LEU A 492 12.16 7.74 -1.88
N PRO A 493 13.47 7.91 -2.07
CA PRO A 493 14.05 8.52 -3.27
C PRO A 493 14.08 7.53 -4.45
N GLU A 494 12.93 6.96 -4.79
CA GLU A 494 12.75 5.96 -5.85
C GLU A 494 11.51 6.30 -6.69
N ALA A 495 11.49 5.88 -7.95
CA ALA A 495 10.44 6.19 -8.92
C ALA A 495 9.02 5.93 -8.35
N THR A 496 8.75 4.69 -8.00
CA THR A 496 7.44 4.23 -7.53
C THR A 496 6.93 4.99 -6.29
N PRO A 497 7.68 5.09 -5.17
CA PRO A 497 7.24 5.86 -4.01
C PRO A 497 6.99 7.35 -4.32
N VAL A 498 7.81 7.97 -5.18
CA VAL A 498 7.65 9.38 -5.54
C VAL A 498 6.39 9.59 -6.38
N PHE A 499 6.12 8.74 -7.38
CA PHE A 499 4.89 8.87 -8.18
C PHE A 499 3.63 8.62 -7.35
N GLU A 500 3.63 7.64 -6.45
CA GLU A 500 2.49 7.39 -5.57
C GLU A 500 2.27 8.55 -4.58
N ALA A 501 3.35 9.10 -4.04
CA ALA A 501 3.26 10.29 -3.20
C ALA A 501 2.74 11.52 -3.97
N ALA A 502 3.09 11.65 -5.26
CA ALA A 502 2.55 12.71 -6.13
C ALA A 502 1.05 12.54 -6.36
N ARG A 503 0.57 11.30 -6.63
CA ARG A 503 -0.87 11.01 -6.75
C ARG A 503 -1.60 11.32 -5.44
N LEU A 504 -1.05 10.91 -4.30
CA LEU A 504 -1.58 11.26 -2.98
C LEU A 504 -1.70 12.77 -2.81
N GLN A 505 -0.69 13.54 -3.20
CA GLN A 505 -0.75 15.01 -3.14
C GLN A 505 -1.87 15.59 -4.00
N GLU A 506 -2.10 15.04 -5.20
CA GLU A 506 -3.20 15.46 -6.07
C GLU A 506 -4.57 15.15 -5.44
N ASP A 507 -4.72 14.00 -4.80
CA ASP A 507 -5.95 13.62 -4.09
C ASP A 507 -6.21 14.55 -2.90
N LEU A 508 -5.17 14.86 -2.12
CA LEU A 508 -5.27 15.83 -1.01
C LEU A 508 -5.65 17.22 -1.51
N LYS A 509 -5.07 17.68 -2.62
CA LYS A 509 -5.44 18.97 -3.23
C LYS A 509 -6.90 19.01 -3.70
N ARG A 510 -7.44 17.90 -4.23
CA ARG A 510 -8.87 17.79 -4.57
C ARG A 510 -9.78 17.88 -3.35
N ALA A 511 -9.29 17.48 -2.18
CA ALA A 511 -9.97 17.62 -0.90
C ALA A 511 -9.73 18.99 -0.22
N ASP A 512 -9.11 19.96 -0.91
CA ASP A 512 -8.71 21.28 -0.39
C ASP A 512 -7.63 21.22 0.72
N ILE A 513 -6.80 20.16 0.73
CA ILE A 513 -5.67 20.00 1.64
C ILE A 513 -4.38 20.18 0.84
N SER A 514 -3.54 21.13 1.24
CA SER A 514 -2.30 21.47 0.53
C SER A 514 -1.08 21.17 1.38
N PRO A 515 -0.41 20.02 1.19
CA PRO A 515 0.82 19.67 1.89
C PRO A 515 1.93 20.69 1.59
N LYS A 516 2.65 21.10 2.63
CA LYS A 516 3.82 21.97 2.49
C LYS A 516 5.11 21.15 2.39
N TRP A 517 5.25 20.18 3.29
CA TRP A 517 6.47 19.42 3.48
C TRP A 517 6.43 18.04 2.82
N TRP A 518 7.52 17.74 2.11
CA TRP A 518 7.86 16.37 1.75
C TRP A 518 9.11 15.95 2.53
N VAL A 519 9.12 14.72 3.03
CA VAL A 519 10.25 14.09 3.71
C VAL A 519 10.68 12.87 2.89
N ILE A 520 11.85 12.95 2.29
CA ILE A 520 12.50 11.81 1.64
C ILE A 520 13.26 11.04 2.71
N ASN A 521 12.85 9.80 2.95
CA ASN A 521 13.42 8.96 4.00
C ASN A 521 14.41 7.93 3.44
N GLN A 522 15.33 7.43 4.28
CA GLN A 522 16.30 6.37 3.99
C GLN A 522 17.22 6.69 2.78
N SER A 523 17.60 7.94 2.61
CA SER A 523 18.43 8.35 1.47
C SER A 523 19.90 8.00 1.68
N PHE A 524 20.46 7.24 0.74
CA PHE A 524 21.92 7.03 0.64
C PHE A 524 22.64 8.26 0.11
N TYR A 525 21.96 9.12 -0.65
CA TYR A 525 22.52 10.39 -1.09
C TYR A 525 22.86 11.32 0.09
N ALA A 526 22.04 11.27 1.14
CA ALA A 526 22.27 12.01 2.38
C ALA A 526 23.16 11.26 3.39
N ALA A 527 23.45 9.98 3.14
CA ALA A 527 24.39 9.19 3.93
C ALA A 527 25.81 9.30 3.35
N ASP A 528 26.82 9.21 4.20
CA ASP A 528 28.21 9.31 3.78
C ASP A 528 28.80 7.90 3.64
N THR A 529 28.75 7.33 2.42
CA THR A 529 29.26 6.00 2.09
C THR A 529 30.21 6.04 0.91
N GLU A 530 31.24 5.21 0.93
CA GLU A 530 32.18 5.01 -0.16
C GLU A 530 31.93 3.70 -0.94
N ASP A 531 31.00 2.85 -0.45
CA ASP A 531 30.60 1.61 -1.11
C ASP A 531 30.11 1.87 -2.54
N PRO A 532 30.71 1.24 -3.57
CA PRO A 532 30.38 1.54 -4.97
C PRO A 532 28.91 1.30 -5.33
N ILE A 533 28.29 0.28 -4.74
CA ILE A 533 26.88 -0.07 -5.02
C ILE A 533 25.95 0.94 -4.34
N LEU A 534 26.21 1.28 -3.07
CA LEU A 534 25.41 2.25 -2.32
C LEU A 534 25.61 3.68 -2.88
N ARG A 535 26.82 4.04 -3.29
CA ARG A 535 27.08 5.31 -4.02
C ARG A 535 26.38 5.35 -5.37
N GLY A 536 26.39 4.23 -6.07
CA GLY A 536 25.62 4.11 -7.30
C GLY A 536 24.14 4.33 -7.07
N LYS A 537 23.57 3.73 -6.02
CA LYS A 537 22.19 3.96 -5.61
C LYS A 537 21.97 5.44 -5.25
N ALA A 538 22.84 6.05 -4.46
CA ALA A 538 22.80 7.47 -4.12
C ALA A 538 22.77 8.40 -5.36
N ALA A 539 23.56 8.09 -6.39
CA ALA A 539 23.57 8.86 -7.63
C ALA A 539 22.21 8.84 -8.36
N TYR A 540 21.51 7.70 -8.34
CA TYR A 540 20.16 7.59 -8.90
C TYR A 540 19.08 8.26 -8.03
N GLU A 541 19.26 8.29 -6.71
CA GLU A 541 18.36 9.00 -5.80
C GLU A 541 18.30 10.50 -6.13
N LYS A 542 19.41 11.08 -6.61
CA LYS A 542 19.51 12.49 -6.96
C LYS A 542 18.45 12.95 -7.96
N GLU A 543 18.13 12.13 -8.97
CA GLU A 543 17.06 12.42 -9.94
C GLU A 543 15.71 12.62 -9.23
N TRP A 544 15.38 11.70 -8.34
CA TRP A 544 14.10 11.72 -7.62
C TRP A 544 14.04 12.81 -6.57
N ILE A 545 15.15 13.07 -5.88
CA ILE A 545 15.27 14.18 -4.95
C ILE A 545 15.07 15.52 -5.67
N LEU A 546 15.69 15.72 -6.85
CA LEU A 546 15.50 16.90 -7.67
C LEU A 546 14.09 17.04 -8.20
N LYS A 547 13.48 15.93 -8.63
CA LYS A 547 12.08 15.94 -9.07
C LYS A 547 11.14 16.40 -7.95
N VAL A 548 11.31 15.86 -6.74
CA VAL A 548 10.50 16.29 -5.58
C VAL A 548 10.77 17.76 -5.27
N LYS A 549 12.05 18.18 -5.23
CA LYS A 549 12.44 19.55 -4.90
C LYS A 549 11.90 20.60 -5.88
N ASN A 550 11.94 20.31 -7.17
CA ASN A 550 11.68 21.31 -8.22
C ASN A 550 10.23 21.28 -8.73
N GLU A 551 9.54 20.14 -8.63
CA GLU A 551 8.25 19.94 -9.30
C GLU A 551 7.08 19.66 -8.33
N LEU A 552 7.35 18.99 -7.20
CA LEU A 552 6.29 18.42 -6.38
C LEU A 552 6.12 19.11 -5.02
N ALA A 553 7.21 19.25 -4.28
CA ALA A 553 7.20 19.78 -2.93
C ALA A 553 7.28 21.32 -2.92
N LYS A 554 6.60 21.94 -1.95
CA LYS A 554 6.86 23.35 -1.63
C LYS A 554 8.14 23.48 -0.82
N ASP A 555 8.28 22.61 0.20
CA ASP A 555 9.47 22.49 1.02
C ASP A 555 9.86 21.00 1.15
N LEU A 556 11.15 20.70 1.15
CA LEU A 556 11.71 19.36 1.18
C LEU A 556 12.68 19.19 2.34
N ALA A 557 12.61 18.05 3.00
CA ALA A 557 13.65 17.59 3.92
C ALA A 557 14.04 16.13 3.62
N VAL A 558 15.28 15.76 4.01
CA VAL A 558 15.80 14.41 3.79
C VAL A 558 16.26 13.81 5.11
N ILE A 559 15.89 12.54 5.32
CA ILE A 559 16.41 11.69 6.39
C ILE A 559 17.41 10.72 5.75
N PRO A 560 18.69 10.71 6.17
CA PRO A 560 19.67 9.77 5.65
C PRO A 560 19.30 8.33 6.04
N TRP A 561 19.85 7.36 5.31
CA TRP A 561 19.84 5.99 5.75
C TRP A 561 20.58 5.86 7.09
N LEU A 562 20.00 5.13 8.04
CA LEU A 562 20.47 5.06 9.43
C LEU A 562 21.17 3.73 9.71
N GLU A 563 22.31 3.79 10.37
CA GLU A 563 23.12 2.63 10.76
C GLU A 563 22.49 1.82 11.90
N ASP A 564 21.72 2.47 12.78
CA ASP A 564 21.15 1.84 13.97
C ASP A 564 20.08 0.81 13.60
N GLU A 565 20.14 -0.38 14.23
CA GLU A 565 19.19 -1.49 13.98
C GLU A 565 17.84 -1.26 14.65
N GLN A 566 17.86 -0.69 15.84
CA GLN A 566 16.66 -0.34 16.60
C GLN A 566 16.59 1.17 16.72
N ILE A 567 15.52 1.72 16.19
CA ILE A 567 15.23 3.15 16.34
C ILE A 567 14.43 3.29 17.62
N GLY A 568 15.10 3.71 18.69
CA GLY A 568 14.49 4.09 19.97
C GLY A 568 14.41 5.60 20.13
N TYR A 569 13.97 6.08 21.29
CA TYR A 569 13.88 7.51 21.61
C TYR A 569 15.21 8.26 21.38
N SER A 570 16.33 7.68 21.82
CA SER A 570 17.67 8.29 21.67
C SER A 570 18.13 8.36 20.20
N GLU A 571 17.79 7.38 19.39
CA GLU A 571 18.12 7.34 17.95
C GLU A 571 17.28 8.35 17.17
N LEU A 572 16.00 8.50 17.55
CA LEU A 572 15.12 9.53 16.98
C LEU A 572 15.67 10.95 17.25
N LEU A 573 16.26 11.19 18.43
CA LEU A 573 16.95 12.44 18.74
C LEU A 573 18.12 12.74 17.79
N LYS A 574 18.84 11.72 17.34
CA LYS A 574 19.96 11.88 16.40
C LYS A 574 19.50 12.24 15.00
N ILE A 575 18.30 11.76 14.58
CA ILE A 575 17.78 11.97 13.22
C ILE A 575 17.66 13.46 12.89
N TYR A 576 17.16 14.28 13.83
CA TYR A 576 16.97 15.69 13.58
C TYR A 576 18.22 16.54 13.88
N LYS A 577 19.15 16.06 14.73
CA LYS A 577 20.38 16.78 15.07
C LYS A 577 21.50 16.64 14.03
N LYS A 578 21.43 15.63 13.14
CA LYS A 578 22.38 15.49 12.04
C LYS A 578 22.14 16.64 11.05
N LYS A 579 23.16 17.49 10.86
CA LYS A 579 23.15 18.49 9.79
C LYS A 579 23.16 17.74 8.45
N GLY A 580 22.28 18.13 7.53
CA GLY A 580 22.22 17.60 6.17
C GLY A 580 23.46 17.96 5.34
#